data_c95daa61832c88576f38cee34733de39
#
_entry.id   c95daa61832c88576f38cee34733de39
#
_cell.length_a   1.000
_cell.length_b   1.000
_cell.length_c   1.000
_cell.angle_alpha   90.00
_cell.angle_beta   90.00
_cell.angle_gamma   90.00
#
_symmetry.space_group_name_H-M   'P 1'
#
loop_
_entity.id
_entity.type
_entity.pdbx_description
1 polymer ?
#
loop_
_entity_poly.entity_id
_entity_poly.type
_entity_poly.pdbx_seq_one_letter_code
_entity_poly.pdbx_strand_id
1 'polypeptide(L)'
;MYARKWMWLLGLTSLLLTSSCKESKSDYFKREAQLYTERYCPNRFDDGITVLDSMVYDDSQKVGRLKVYYTLELDSAMRAELMKKVDDLWQENLKYVANTVVFAKHKSEGISFSFIYFDKETGRQLFENEITKQHYER
;
A
#
# COMPACT_ATOMS: atom_id res chain seq x y z
N MET A 1 -72.76 -7.16 24.53
CA MET A 1 -72.01 -7.47 23.31
C MET A 1 -70.67 -6.83 23.41
N TYR A 2 -69.71 -7.60 23.71
CA TYR A 2 -68.35 -7.09 23.84
C TYR A 2 -67.54 -7.46 22.61
N ALA A 3 -67.34 -6.52 21.74
CA ALA A 3 -66.40 -6.67 20.65
C ALA A 3 -65.00 -6.68 21.24
N ARG A 4 -64.47 -7.85 21.44
CA ARG A 4 -63.06 -8.00 21.79
C ARG A 4 -62.23 -7.58 20.55
N LYS A 5 -61.82 -6.37 20.58
CA LYS A 5 -60.76 -5.89 19.68
C LYS A 5 -59.46 -6.64 20.03
N TRP A 6 -59.23 -7.69 19.38
CA TRP A 6 -57.91 -8.28 19.33
C TRP A 6 -57.04 -7.36 18.50
N MET A 7 -56.46 -6.45 19.18
CA MET A 7 -55.35 -5.73 18.61
C MET A 7 -54.21 -6.73 18.46
N TRP A 8 -54.07 -7.23 17.26
CA TRP A 8 -52.85 -7.87 16.83
C TRP A 8 -51.78 -6.80 16.79
N LEU A 9 -51.05 -6.64 17.89
CA LEU A 9 -49.77 -6.03 17.90
C LEU A 9 -48.85 -6.99 17.14
N LEU A 10 -48.89 -6.84 15.85
CA LEU A 10 -47.79 -7.30 15.00
C LEU A 10 -46.60 -6.48 15.41
N GLY A 11 -45.87 -6.97 16.40
CA GLY A 11 -44.56 -6.56 16.69
C GLY A 11 -43.72 -6.78 15.43
N LEU A 12 -43.63 -5.76 14.63
CA LEU A 12 -42.63 -5.65 13.58
C LEU A 12 -41.28 -5.59 14.30
N THR A 13 -40.79 -6.76 14.70
CA THR A 13 -39.37 -6.90 15.03
C THR A 13 -38.65 -6.64 13.73
N SER A 14 -38.43 -5.37 13.48
CA SER A 14 -37.42 -4.93 12.55
C SER A 14 -36.10 -5.57 13.00
N LEU A 15 -35.82 -6.73 12.44
CA LEU A 15 -34.47 -7.26 12.44
C LEU A 15 -33.64 -6.23 11.70
N LEU A 16 -33.09 -5.31 12.48
CA LEU A 16 -31.94 -4.55 12.06
C LEU A 16 -30.84 -5.59 11.84
N LEU A 17 -30.83 -6.17 10.66
CA LEU A 17 -29.65 -6.78 10.11
C LEU A 17 -28.62 -5.66 10.04
N THR A 18 -27.97 -5.40 11.15
CA THR A 18 -26.69 -4.73 11.12
C THR A 18 -25.77 -5.66 10.37
N SER A 19 -25.85 -5.59 9.04
CA SER A 19 -24.77 -6.08 8.20
C SER A 19 -23.58 -5.22 8.58
N SER A 20 -22.82 -5.68 9.57
CA SER A 20 -21.49 -5.16 9.79
C SER A 20 -20.74 -5.51 8.51
N CYS A 21 -20.65 -4.53 7.58
CA CYS A 21 -19.80 -4.63 6.43
C CYS A 21 -18.38 -4.71 6.97
N LYS A 22 -17.90 -5.94 7.18
CA LYS A 22 -16.51 -6.16 7.53
C LYS A 22 -15.70 -5.78 6.31
N GLU A 23 -14.87 -4.76 6.46
CA GLU A 23 -13.95 -4.32 5.42
C GLU A 23 -13.11 -5.49 4.90
N SER A 24 -13.03 -5.65 3.59
CA SER A 24 -12.18 -6.67 3.00
C SER A 24 -10.70 -6.33 3.25
N LYS A 25 -9.86 -7.36 3.23
CA LYS A 25 -8.41 -7.18 3.34
C LYS A 25 -7.88 -6.22 2.28
N SER A 26 -8.32 -6.37 1.03
CA SER A 26 -7.93 -5.49 -0.07
C SER A 26 -8.34 -4.04 0.18
N ASP A 27 -9.59 -3.80 0.60
CA ASP A 27 -10.07 -2.45 0.91
C ASP A 27 -9.31 -1.82 2.07
N TYR A 28 -8.97 -2.60 3.07
CA TYR A 28 -8.13 -2.15 4.17
C TYR A 28 -6.77 -1.63 3.66
N PHE A 29 -6.04 -2.42 2.87
CA PHE A 29 -4.73 -2.00 2.38
C PHE A 29 -4.80 -0.85 1.38
N LYS A 30 -5.84 -0.78 0.54
CA LYS A 30 -6.08 0.36 -0.35
C LYS A 30 -6.27 1.65 0.45
N ARG A 31 -7.12 1.59 1.48
CA ARG A 31 -7.37 2.74 2.34
C ARG A 31 -6.11 3.17 3.09
N GLU A 32 -5.36 2.23 3.68
CA GLU A 32 -4.12 2.56 4.40
C GLU A 32 -3.08 3.22 3.49
N ALA A 33 -2.90 2.71 2.27
CA ALA A 33 -1.99 3.30 1.28
C ALA A 33 -2.43 4.71 0.88
N GLN A 34 -3.72 4.92 0.66
CA GLN A 34 -4.30 6.22 0.35
C GLN A 34 -4.09 7.21 1.49
N LEU A 35 -4.43 6.82 2.72
CA LEU A 35 -4.26 7.68 3.91
C LEU A 35 -2.79 8.04 4.14
N TYR A 36 -1.88 7.10 3.93
CA TYR A 36 -0.45 7.39 4.01
C TYR A 36 -0.04 8.43 2.97
N THR A 37 -0.46 8.23 1.73
CA THR A 37 -0.17 9.17 0.63
C THR A 37 -0.71 10.57 0.92
N GLU A 38 -1.96 10.68 1.34
CA GLU A 38 -2.59 11.97 1.66
C GLU A 38 -1.90 12.70 2.81
N ARG A 39 -1.40 11.94 3.79
CA ARG A 39 -0.81 12.51 5.01
C ARG A 39 0.67 12.85 4.87
N TYR A 40 1.43 12.03 4.16
CA TYR A 40 2.89 12.09 4.18
C TYR A 40 3.54 12.34 2.81
N CYS A 41 2.81 12.32 1.73
CA CYS A 41 3.36 12.51 0.40
C CYS A 41 2.88 13.83 -0.23
N PRO A 42 3.70 14.47 -1.09
CA PRO A 42 5.08 14.10 -1.38
C PRO A 42 6.02 14.37 -0.20
N ASN A 43 7.03 13.53 -0.03
CA ASN A 43 8.05 13.71 0.99
C ASN A 43 9.45 13.66 0.39
N ARG A 44 10.17 14.77 0.49
CA ARG A 44 11.57 14.88 0.04
C ARG A 44 12.49 14.34 1.13
N PHE A 45 13.40 13.44 0.75
CA PHE A 45 14.38 12.89 1.66
C PHE A 45 15.56 13.84 1.85
N ASP A 46 16.35 13.61 2.91
CA ASP A 46 17.51 14.43 3.27
C ASP A 46 18.69 14.32 2.27
N ASP A 47 18.66 13.31 1.39
CA ASP A 47 19.61 13.16 0.28
C ASP A 47 19.48 14.27 -0.78
N GLY A 48 18.39 15.02 -0.74
CA GLY A 48 18.11 16.13 -1.66
C GLY A 48 17.69 15.73 -3.06
N ILE A 49 17.68 14.43 -3.37
CA ILE A 49 17.39 13.90 -4.71
C ILE A 49 16.15 13.01 -4.76
N THR A 50 15.79 12.37 -3.65
CA THR A 50 14.68 11.40 -3.59
C THR A 50 13.41 12.04 -3.06
N VAL A 51 12.32 11.88 -3.79
CA VAL A 51 10.98 12.25 -3.35
C VAL A 51 10.11 11.02 -3.34
N LEU A 52 9.50 10.72 -2.18
CA LEU A 52 8.43 9.74 -2.08
C LEU A 52 7.13 10.37 -2.56
N ASP A 53 6.60 9.90 -3.69
CA ASP A 53 5.42 10.50 -4.31
C ASP A 53 4.11 9.94 -3.78
N SER A 54 4.02 8.63 -3.66
CA SER A 54 2.78 7.96 -3.24
C SER A 54 2.99 6.49 -2.89
N MET A 55 2.01 5.93 -2.21
CA MET A 55 1.83 4.50 -2.04
C MET A 55 0.48 4.08 -2.58
N VAL A 56 0.43 2.97 -3.30
CA VAL A 56 -0.79 2.40 -3.89
C VAL A 56 -0.82 0.89 -3.65
N TYR A 57 -1.94 0.40 -3.15
CA TYR A 57 -2.15 -1.04 -3.04
C TYR A 57 -2.84 -1.57 -4.31
N ASP A 58 -2.21 -2.53 -4.96
CA ASP A 58 -2.67 -3.17 -6.19
C ASP A 58 -3.11 -4.61 -5.89
N ASP A 59 -4.38 -4.91 -6.08
CA ASP A 59 -4.99 -6.22 -5.92
C ASP A 59 -5.36 -6.90 -7.24
N SER A 60 -4.84 -6.40 -8.36
CA SER A 60 -5.10 -6.94 -9.70
C SER A 60 -4.51 -8.34 -9.92
N GLN A 61 -3.57 -8.75 -9.09
CA GLN A 61 -2.93 -10.06 -9.07
C GLN A 61 -3.43 -10.89 -7.89
N LYS A 62 -3.26 -12.22 -7.97
CA LYS A 62 -3.62 -13.14 -6.88
C LYS A 62 -2.95 -12.78 -5.55
N VAL A 63 -1.70 -12.39 -5.60
CA VAL A 63 -0.95 -11.83 -4.47
C VAL A 63 -1.02 -10.32 -4.56
N GLY A 64 -1.56 -9.68 -3.52
CA GLY A 64 -1.60 -8.23 -3.44
C GLY A 64 -0.19 -7.62 -3.37
N ARG A 65 -0.07 -6.39 -3.84
CA ARG A 65 1.20 -5.67 -3.93
C ARG A 65 1.08 -4.24 -3.45
N LEU A 66 1.94 -3.85 -2.53
CA LEU A 66 2.10 -2.44 -2.18
C LEU A 66 3.15 -1.82 -3.10
N LYS A 67 2.73 -0.87 -3.93
CA LYS A 67 3.58 -0.10 -4.83
C LYS A 67 3.97 1.21 -4.17
N VAL A 68 5.26 1.48 -4.09
CA VAL A 68 5.84 2.69 -3.52
C VAL A 68 6.55 3.45 -4.64
N TYR A 69 6.08 4.65 -4.92
CA TYR A 69 6.54 5.46 -6.05
C TYR A 69 7.49 6.55 -5.59
N TYR A 70 8.64 6.61 -6.25
CA TYR A 70 9.67 7.62 -6.02
C TYR A 70 10.00 8.38 -7.29
N THR A 71 10.29 9.66 -7.15
CA THR A 71 10.92 10.48 -8.19
C THR A 71 12.32 10.84 -7.75
N LEU A 72 13.28 10.69 -8.65
CA LEU A 72 14.69 11.03 -8.43
C LEU A 72 15.09 12.23 -9.27
N GLU A 73 15.70 13.23 -8.61
CA GLU A 73 16.29 14.41 -9.24
C GLU A 73 17.78 14.17 -9.50
N LEU A 74 18.10 13.63 -10.69
CA LEU A 74 19.45 13.19 -11.04
C LEU A 74 20.02 14.00 -12.20
N ASP A 75 21.31 14.35 -12.11
CA ASP A 75 22.09 14.70 -13.29
C ASP A 75 22.59 13.43 -14.03
N SER A 76 23.26 13.63 -15.17
CA SER A 76 23.70 12.50 -16.00
C SER A 76 24.72 11.60 -15.30
N ALA A 77 25.61 12.17 -14.50
CA ALA A 77 26.64 11.43 -13.75
C ALA A 77 26.00 10.60 -12.62
N MET A 78 25.09 11.22 -11.86
CA MET A 78 24.36 10.55 -10.80
C MET A 78 23.49 9.41 -11.35
N ARG A 79 22.86 9.61 -12.50
CA ARG A 79 22.04 8.58 -13.16
C ARG A 79 22.89 7.37 -13.55
N ALA A 80 24.07 7.62 -14.14
CA ALA A 80 25.00 6.55 -14.52
C ALA A 80 25.50 5.77 -13.30
N GLU A 81 25.81 6.44 -12.20
CA GLU A 81 26.21 5.79 -10.95
C GLU A 81 25.08 4.99 -10.32
N LEU A 82 23.86 5.53 -10.30
CA LEU A 82 22.69 4.83 -9.76
C LEU A 82 22.44 3.52 -10.49
N MET A 83 22.52 3.53 -11.81
CA MET A 83 22.26 2.34 -12.61
C MET A 83 23.28 1.22 -12.37
N LYS A 84 24.48 1.53 -11.88
CA LYS A 84 25.44 0.53 -11.42
C LYS A 84 25.13 -0.05 -10.04
N LYS A 85 24.32 0.63 -9.25
CA LYS A 85 24.00 0.30 -7.84
C LYS A 85 22.58 -0.22 -7.64
N VAL A 86 21.87 -0.57 -8.69
CA VAL A 86 20.48 -1.06 -8.60
C VAL A 86 20.35 -2.27 -7.70
N ASP A 87 21.31 -3.21 -7.77
CA ASP A 87 21.30 -4.39 -6.92
C ASP A 87 21.55 -4.06 -5.44
N ASP A 88 22.42 -3.09 -5.16
CA ASP A 88 22.65 -2.62 -3.79
C ASP A 88 21.38 -1.98 -3.23
N LEU A 89 20.69 -1.18 -4.03
CA LEU A 89 19.43 -0.56 -3.64
C LEU A 89 18.33 -1.61 -3.42
N TRP A 90 18.32 -2.69 -4.20
CA TRP A 90 17.42 -3.80 -3.97
C TRP A 90 17.68 -4.44 -2.60
N GLN A 91 18.95 -4.66 -2.21
CA GLN A 91 19.31 -5.18 -0.90
C GLN A 91 18.88 -4.24 0.24
N GLU A 92 19.03 -2.93 0.05
CA GLU A 92 18.56 -1.94 1.03
C GLU A 92 17.04 -1.96 1.19
N ASN A 93 16.31 -2.03 0.09
CA ASN A 93 14.85 -2.16 0.11
C ASN A 93 14.41 -3.47 0.80
N LEU A 94 15.11 -4.57 0.55
CA LEU A 94 14.83 -5.84 1.24
C LEU A 94 15.03 -5.70 2.76
N LYS A 95 16.14 -5.11 3.20
CA LYS A 95 16.39 -4.85 4.62
C LYS A 95 15.32 -3.96 5.24
N TYR A 96 14.91 -2.94 4.51
CA TYR A 96 13.83 -2.05 4.96
C TYR A 96 12.52 -2.81 5.15
N VAL A 97 12.07 -3.56 4.15
CA VAL A 97 10.84 -4.38 4.26
C VAL A 97 10.94 -5.39 5.39
N ALA A 98 12.08 -6.08 5.50
CA ALA A 98 12.26 -7.12 6.51
C ALA A 98 12.22 -6.58 7.95
N ASN A 99 12.77 -5.39 8.17
CA ASN A 99 13.03 -4.89 9.53
C ASN A 99 12.01 -3.81 10.00
N THR A 100 11.24 -3.19 9.09
CA THR A 100 10.31 -2.16 9.51
C THR A 100 9.03 -2.75 10.10
N VAL A 101 8.56 -2.19 11.21
CA VAL A 101 7.26 -2.53 11.81
C VAL A 101 6.09 -1.95 11.02
N VAL A 102 6.32 -0.93 10.20
CA VAL A 102 5.28 -0.28 9.37
C VAL A 102 4.61 -1.27 8.43
N PHE A 103 5.35 -2.25 7.94
CA PHE A 103 4.85 -3.28 7.03
C PHE A 103 4.51 -4.62 7.70
N ALA A 104 4.47 -4.66 9.03
CA ALA A 104 4.23 -5.93 9.76
C ALA A 104 2.93 -6.62 9.32
N LYS A 105 1.84 -5.87 9.17
CA LYS A 105 0.56 -6.43 8.73
C LYS A 105 0.59 -6.88 7.27
N HIS A 106 1.24 -6.12 6.40
CA HIS A 106 1.44 -6.51 5.00
C HIS A 106 2.21 -7.82 4.90
N LYS A 107 3.31 -7.93 5.64
CA LYS A 107 4.14 -9.15 5.67
C LYS A 107 3.37 -10.35 6.21
N SER A 108 2.58 -10.19 7.26
CA SER A 108 1.77 -11.28 7.82
C SER A 108 0.75 -11.84 6.83
N GLU A 109 0.32 -11.03 5.87
CA GLU A 109 -0.61 -11.39 4.80
C GLU A 109 0.09 -11.84 3.50
N GLY A 110 1.42 -11.92 3.50
CA GLY A 110 2.21 -12.39 2.37
C GLY A 110 2.23 -11.43 1.17
N ILE A 111 1.99 -10.14 1.40
CA ILE A 111 1.94 -9.12 0.36
C ILE A 111 3.33 -8.87 -0.22
N SER A 112 3.40 -8.67 -1.53
CA SER A 112 4.61 -8.23 -2.22
C SER A 112 4.76 -6.72 -2.17
N PHE A 113 6.00 -6.25 -2.33
CA PHE A 113 6.33 -4.82 -2.35
C PHE A 113 7.04 -4.49 -3.67
N SER A 114 6.69 -3.37 -4.27
CA SER A 114 7.37 -2.83 -5.44
C SER A 114 7.80 -1.41 -5.16
N PHE A 115 9.09 -1.16 -5.27
CA PHE A 115 9.68 0.18 -5.17
C PHE A 115 10.01 0.65 -6.58
N ILE A 116 9.29 1.66 -7.06
CA ILE A 116 9.30 2.10 -8.46
C ILE A 116 9.90 3.50 -8.52
N TYR A 117 10.95 3.65 -9.31
CA TYR A 117 11.75 4.86 -9.36
C TYR A 117 11.63 5.53 -10.72
N PHE A 118 11.22 6.79 -10.74
CA PHE A 118 11.10 7.63 -11.92
C PHE A 118 12.16 8.72 -11.95
N ASP A 119 12.62 9.04 -13.16
CA ASP A 119 13.49 10.19 -13.41
C ASP A 119 12.64 11.46 -13.53
N LYS A 120 12.93 12.46 -12.72
CA LYS A 120 12.21 13.75 -12.75
C LYS A 120 12.35 14.46 -14.09
N GLU A 121 13.55 14.43 -14.68
CA GLU A 121 13.84 15.14 -15.92
C GLU A 121 13.07 14.58 -17.11
N THR A 122 13.02 13.24 -17.24
CA THR A 122 12.39 12.58 -18.39
C THR A 122 10.98 12.08 -18.12
N GLY A 123 10.57 11.97 -16.86
CA GLY A 123 9.31 11.34 -16.45
C GLY A 123 9.27 9.83 -16.69
N ARG A 124 10.38 9.21 -17.05
CA ARG A 124 10.45 7.77 -17.35
C ARG A 124 10.80 6.95 -16.12
N GLN A 125 10.25 5.75 -16.06
CA GLN A 125 10.66 4.76 -15.06
C GLN A 125 12.11 4.34 -15.31
N LEU A 126 12.93 4.43 -14.27
CA LEU A 126 14.33 4.01 -14.31
C LEU A 126 14.45 2.50 -14.02
N PHE A 127 13.84 2.05 -12.93
CA PHE A 127 13.82 0.64 -12.53
C PHE A 127 12.73 0.42 -11.47
N GLU A 128 12.49 -0.87 -11.19
CA GLU A 128 11.57 -1.35 -10.15
C GLU A 128 12.26 -2.44 -9.35
N ASN A 129 12.21 -2.33 -8.03
CA ASN A 129 12.67 -3.35 -7.10
C ASN A 129 11.47 -4.10 -6.52
N GLU A 130 11.32 -5.36 -6.86
CA GLU A 130 10.26 -6.21 -6.34
C GLU A 130 10.78 -7.08 -5.18
N ILE A 131 10.09 -7.00 -4.03
CA ILE A 131 10.36 -7.79 -2.83
C ILE A 131 9.14 -8.66 -2.56
N THR A 132 9.29 -9.97 -2.65
CA THR A 132 8.21 -10.93 -2.41
C THR A 132 8.33 -11.56 -1.02
N LYS A 133 7.28 -12.26 -0.61
CA LYS A 133 7.24 -13.03 0.62
C LYS A 133 8.48 -13.94 0.79
N GLN A 134 8.90 -14.61 -0.28
CA GLN A 134 10.08 -15.50 -0.24
C GLN A 134 11.37 -14.76 0.09
N HIS A 135 11.47 -13.47 -0.24
CA HIS A 135 12.64 -12.66 0.07
C HIS A 135 12.70 -12.22 1.53
N TYR A 136 11.58 -11.77 2.11
CA TYR A 136 11.59 -11.21 3.46
C TYR A 136 11.34 -12.23 4.58
N GLU A 137 10.97 -13.46 4.28
CA GLU A 137 10.80 -14.56 5.25
C GLU A 137 12.06 -15.43 5.44
N ARG A 138 13.17 -15.09 4.79
CA ARG A 138 14.44 -15.83 4.92
C ARG A 138 15.24 -15.44 6.16
#